data_7ad50e01ce4db86a70df47b8472bde46
#
_entry.id   7ad50e01ce4db86a70df47b8472bde46
#
_cell.length_a   1.000
_cell.length_b   1.000
_cell.length_c   1.000
_cell.angle_alpha   90.00
_cell.angle_beta   90.00
_cell.angle_gamma   90.00
#
_symmetry.space_group_name_H-M   'P 1'
#
loop_
_entity.id
_entity.type
_entity.pdbx_description
1 polymer ?
#
loop_
_entity_poly.entity_id
_entity_poly.type
_entity_poly.pdbx_seq_one_letter_code
_entity_poly.pdbx_strand_id
1 'polypeptide(L)'
;KMKNLINDLNLASKLEYNMQPIHPEPVNLVAIARQSVVDFINLDMEEKYPIEWNTDEALTACVINGDKELLRRAIGNLITNSQTHNPDGCTISVCVRKSDTEYKIVVEDNGVGVTDEKLEKLRTTPHYMMSDSGTTEPRHGLGLLIVGQIVSAHNGTVSFDHGKQGGFAVTISFPIPKDSHTQ
;
A
#
# COMPACT_ATOMS: atom_id res chain seq x y z
N LYS A 1 -3.19 -9.47 18.58
CA LYS A 1 -3.69 -8.18 18.06
C LYS A 1 -2.94 -6.98 18.65
N MET A 2 -2.72 -6.88 19.96
CA MET A 2 -2.04 -5.74 20.64
C MET A 2 -0.56 -5.62 20.28
N LYS A 3 0.18 -6.73 20.10
CA LYS A 3 1.60 -6.73 19.68
C LYS A 3 1.80 -6.09 18.30
N ASN A 4 0.89 -6.29 17.37
CA ASN A 4 1.00 -5.72 16.01
C ASN A 4 0.83 -4.19 16.06
N LEU A 5 -0.11 -3.67 16.86
CA LEU A 5 -0.32 -2.23 17.00
C LEU A 5 0.90 -1.51 17.59
N ILE A 6 1.53 -2.08 18.62
CA ILE A 6 2.75 -1.52 19.23
C ILE A 6 3.90 -1.54 18.22
N ASN A 7 4.06 -2.62 17.46
CA ASN A 7 5.08 -2.72 16.43
C ASN A 7 4.84 -1.73 15.29
N ASP A 8 3.59 -1.51 14.92
CA ASP A 8 3.18 -0.54 13.90
C ASP A 8 3.47 0.90 14.35
N LEU A 9 3.12 1.23 15.59
CA LEU A 9 3.40 2.56 16.16
C LEU A 9 4.92 2.82 16.28
N ASN A 10 5.67 1.82 16.74
CA ASN A 10 7.13 1.92 16.82
C ASN A 10 7.77 2.09 15.43
N LEU A 11 7.29 1.37 14.44
CA LEU A 11 7.79 1.53 13.06
C LEU A 11 7.44 2.91 12.52
N ALA A 12 6.19 3.36 12.66
CA ALA A 12 5.77 4.68 12.22
C ALA A 12 6.65 5.78 12.83
N SER A 13 6.88 5.72 14.14
CA SER A 13 7.76 6.66 14.84
C SER A 13 9.20 6.60 14.31
N LYS A 14 9.76 5.40 14.13
CA LYS A 14 11.14 5.26 13.62
C LYS A 14 11.29 5.77 12.19
N LEU A 15 10.30 5.56 11.33
CA LEU A 15 10.31 6.07 9.96
C LEU A 15 10.16 7.60 9.93
N GLU A 16 9.28 8.16 10.76
CA GLU A 16 9.07 9.62 10.87
C GLU A 16 10.36 10.35 11.25
N TYR A 17 11.12 9.81 12.19
CA TYR A 17 12.39 10.40 12.66
C TYR A 17 13.62 9.89 11.89
N ASN A 18 13.47 9.20 10.76
CA ASN A 18 14.57 8.59 10.00
C ASN A 18 15.47 7.67 10.84
N MET A 19 14.90 7.04 11.87
CA MET A 19 15.62 6.13 12.78
C MET A 19 15.49 4.66 12.36
N GLN A 20 14.64 4.36 11.37
CA GLN A 20 14.51 3.02 10.81
C GLN A 20 15.65 2.79 9.81
N PRO A 21 16.54 1.82 10.06
CA PRO A 21 17.53 1.44 9.05
C PRO A 21 16.80 0.86 7.83
N ILE A 22 17.16 1.33 6.65
CA ILE A 22 16.67 0.79 5.38
C ILE A 22 17.80 -0.07 4.81
N HIS A 23 17.47 -1.28 4.40
CA HIS A 23 18.39 -2.23 3.79
C HIS A 23 18.12 -2.30 2.29
N PRO A 24 18.69 -1.37 1.48
CA PRO A 24 18.39 -1.31 0.06
C PRO A 24 19.01 -2.48 -0.70
N GLU A 25 18.17 -3.16 -1.45
CA GLU A 25 18.54 -4.22 -2.39
C GLU A 25 17.73 -4.08 -3.68
N PRO A 26 18.11 -4.70 -4.82
CA PRO A 26 17.26 -4.77 -5.99
C PRO A 26 15.96 -5.53 -5.69
N VAL A 27 14.82 -4.85 -5.74
CA VAL A 27 13.49 -5.42 -5.45
C VAL A 27 12.62 -5.35 -6.70
N ASN A 28 12.11 -6.51 -7.13
CA ASN A 28 11.11 -6.59 -8.19
C ASN A 28 9.71 -6.39 -7.60
N LEU A 29 9.10 -5.26 -7.87
CA LEU A 29 7.78 -4.87 -7.38
C LEU A 29 6.67 -5.84 -7.83
N VAL A 30 6.76 -6.42 -9.04
CA VAL A 30 5.81 -7.43 -9.53
C VAL A 30 5.87 -8.67 -8.66
N ALA A 31 7.09 -9.12 -8.34
CA ALA A 31 7.29 -10.33 -7.54
C ALA A 31 6.78 -10.15 -6.10
N ILE A 32 7.11 -9.02 -5.44
CA ILE A 32 6.65 -8.79 -4.06
C ILE A 32 5.15 -8.53 -3.97
N ALA A 33 4.55 -7.85 -4.95
CA ALA A 33 3.10 -7.64 -4.98
C ALA A 33 2.37 -8.98 -5.16
N ARG A 34 2.83 -9.83 -6.08
CA ARG A 34 2.28 -11.17 -6.28
C ARG A 34 2.39 -12.03 -5.02
N GLN A 35 3.55 -11.99 -4.34
CA GLN A 35 3.74 -12.72 -3.10
C GLN A 35 2.80 -12.24 -1.99
N SER A 36 2.59 -10.93 -1.87
CA SER A 36 1.65 -10.35 -0.90
C SER A 36 0.21 -10.79 -1.15
N VAL A 37 -0.19 -10.91 -2.43
CA VAL A 37 -1.51 -11.46 -2.81
C VAL A 37 -1.63 -12.93 -2.39
N VAL A 38 -0.63 -13.75 -2.69
CA VAL A 38 -0.60 -15.17 -2.30
C VAL A 38 -0.66 -15.34 -0.79
N ASP A 39 0.13 -14.56 -0.05
CA ASP A 39 0.15 -14.60 1.42
C ASP A 39 -1.22 -14.25 2.00
N PHE A 40 -1.91 -13.25 1.42
CA PHE A 40 -3.24 -12.86 1.84
C PHE A 40 -4.29 -13.95 1.55
N ILE A 41 -4.30 -14.52 0.35
CA ILE A 41 -5.22 -15.61 -0.03
C ILE A 41 -5.08 -16.79 0.93
N ASN A 42 -3.85 -17.15 1.29
CA ASN A 42 -3.59 -18.26 2.22
C ASN A 42 -4.09 -17.98 3.66
N LEU A 43 -4.31 -16.71 4.02
CA LEU A 43 -4.81 -16.31 5.33
C LEU A 43 -6.34 -16.07 5.36
N ASP A 44 -6.96 -15.85 4.21
CA ASP A 44 -8.41 -15.63 4.08
C ASP A 44 -9.16 -16.98 4.02
N MET A 45 -9.30 -17.61 5.18
CA MET A 45 -9.95 -18.92 5.32
C MET A 45 -11.46 -18.88 5.03
N GLU A 46 -12.08 -17.71 5.04
CA GLU A 46 -13.53 -17.53 4.81
C GLU A 46 -13.86 -17.20 3.34
N GLU A 47 -12.83 -17.03 2.50
CA GLU A 47 -12.98 -16.62 1.09
C GLU A 47 -13.84 -15.35 0.91
N LYS A 48 -13.81 -14.49 1.92
CA LYS A 48 -14.64 -13.31 2.01
C LYS A 48 -14.12 -12.14 1.18
N TYR A 49 -12.84 -12.20 0.84
CA TYR A 49 -12.12 -11.15 0.12
C TYR A 49 -11.42 -11.71 -1.11
N PRO A 50 -12.19 -12.06 -2.16
CA PRO A 50 -11.57 -12.49 -3.42
C PRO A 50 -10.60 -11.43 -3.93
N ILE A 51 -9.40 -11.86 -4.33
CA ILE A 51 -8.38 -10.99 -4.93
C ILE A 51 -8.24 -11.28 -6.42
N GLU A 52 -8.28 -10.21 -7.21
CA GLU A 52 -8.00 -10.20 -8.63
C GLU A 52 -6.59 -9.65 -8.90
N TRP A 53 -5.78 -10.43 -9.61
CA TRP A 53 -4.47 -9.99 -10.10
C TRP A 53 -4.61 -9.44 -11.52
N ASN A 54 -4.58 -8.12 -11.67
CA ASN A 54 -4.86 -7.41 -12.92
C ASN A 54 -3.61 -6.79 -13.56
N THR A 55 -2.43 -7.37 -13.31
CA THR A 55 -1.16 -6.97 -13.94
C THR A 55 -1.04 -7.60 -15.32
N ASP A 56 -0.56 -6.84 -16.31
CA ASP A 56 -0.24 -7.36 -17.63
C ASP A 56 0.77 -8.52 -17.52
N GLU A 57 0.45 -9.65 -18.14
CA GLU A 57 1.31 -10.85 -18.10
C GLU A 57 2.69 -10.61 -18.71
N ALA A 58 2.80 -9.70 -19.68
CA ALA A 58 4.08 -9.29 -20.27
C ALA A 58 4.97 -8.50 -19.29
N LEU A 59 4.37 -7.89 -18.25
CA LEU A 59 5.11 -7.12 -17.25
C LEU A 59 5.66 -8.07 -16.17
N THR A 60 6.86 -8.56 -16.38
CA THR A 60 7.50 -9.54 -15.47
C THR A 60 8.41 -8.90 -14.41
N ALA A 61 8.90 -7.68 -14.67
CA ALA A 61 9.84 -7.01 -13.77
C ALA A 61 9.65 -5.49 -13.75
N CYS A 62 9.59 -4.95 -12.53
CA CYS A 62 9.67 -3.54 -12.19
C CYS A 62 10.64 -3.43 -11.01
N VAL A 63 11.93 -3.20 -11.30
CA VAL A 63 12.99 -3.27 -10.28
C VAL A 63 13.34 -1.89 -9.77
N ILE A 64 13.30 -1.72 -8.45
CA ILE A 64 13.80 -0.54 -7.75
C ILE A 64 14.86 -0.96 -6.72
N ASN A 65 15.66 -0.01 -6.25
CA ASN A 65 16.53 -0.22 -5.10
C ASN A 65 15.77 0.15 -3.83
N GLY A 66 15.48 -0.82 -2.97
CA GLY A 66 14.65 -0.60 -1.79
C GLY A 66 14.71 -1.74 -0.78
N ASP A 67 14.06 -1.53 0.36
CA ASP A 67 13.93 -2.52 1.42
C ASP A 67 12.72 -3.43 1.14
N LYS A 68 13.00 -4.67 0.81
CA LYS A 68 12.00 -5.67 0.43
C LYS A 68 10.95 -5.89 1.51
N GLU A 69 11.35 -5.97 2.77
CA GLU A 69 10.43 -6.25 3.87
C GLU A 69 9.52 -5.04 4.16
N LEU A 70 10.05 -3.83 4.11
CA LEU A 70 9.26 -2.61 4.25
C LEU A 70 8.27 -2.47 3.09
N LEU A 71 8.71 -2.67 1.85
CA LEU A 71 7.84 -2.59 0.67
C LEU A 71 6.73 -3.66 0.71
N ARG A 72 7.06 -4.89 1.11
CA ARG A 72 6.07 -5.96 1.34
C ARG A 72 5.04 -5.57 2.39
N ARG A 73 5.50 -4.96 3.49
CA ARG A 73 4.62 -4.46 4.55
C ARG A 73 3.68 -3.37 4.06
N ALA A 74 4.18 -2.44 3.23
CA ALA A 74 3.33 -1.40 2.63
C ALA A 74 2.20 -2.02 1.78
N ILE A 75 2.52 -2.97 0.89
CA ILE A 75 1.52 -3.65 0.06
C ILE A 75 0.52 -4.44 0.92
N GLY A 76 1.00 -5.20 1.91
CA GLY A 76 0.16 -5.93 2.84
C GLY A 76 -0.80 -5.02 3.61
N ASN A 77 -0.34 -3.84 4.05
CA ASN A 77 -1.19 -2.85 4.71
C ASN A 77 -2.28 -2.30 3.78
N LEU A 78 -2.00 -2.12 2.48
CA LEU A 78 -3.02 -1.71 1.51
C LEU A 78 -4.11 -2.77 1.37
N ILE A 79 -3.75 -4.04 1.22
CA ILE A 79 -4.70 -5.15 1.11
C ILE A 79 -5.52 -5.29 2.40
N THR A 80 -4.87 -5.25 3.56
CA THR A 80 -5.55 -5.33 4.86
C THR A 80 -6.45 -4.13 5.12
N ASN A 81 -6.11 -2.95 4.58
CA ASN A 81 -6.95 -1.76 4.66
C ASN A 81 -8.31 -1.99 3.97
N SER A 82 -8.32 -2.57 2.77
CA SER A 82 -9.56 -2.94 2.07
C SER A 82 -10.40 -3.92 2.89
N GLN A 83 -9.77 -4.93 3.51
CA GLN A 83 -10.45 -5.87 4.39
C GLN A 83 -11.08 -5.18 5.61
N THR A 84 -10.31 -4.30 6.27
CA THR A 84 -10.73 -3.65 7.52
C THR A 84 -11.93 -2.73 7.32
N HIS A 85 -11.97 -2.03 6.18
CA HIS A 85 -13.04 -1.08 5.85
C HIS A 85 -14.27 -1.72 5.21
N ASN A 86 -14.19 -2.99 4.83
CA ASN A 86 -15.29 -3.73 4.24
C ASN A 86 -15.59 -5.02 5.03
N PRO A 87 -16.11 -4.90 6.27
CA PRO A 87 -16.33 -6.06 7.15
C PRO A 87 -17.32 -7.09 6.57
N ASP A 88 -18.19 -6.67 5.64
CA ASP A 88 -19.15 -7.54 4.95
C ASP A 88 -18.53 -8.25 3.72
N GLY A 89 -17.28 -7.96 3.39
CA GLY A 89 -16.56 -8.49 2.24
C GLY A 89 -16.49 -7.51 1.08
N CYS A 90 -15.52 -7.71 0.22
CA CYS A 90 -15.34 -6.98 -1.05
C CYS A 90 -14.37 -7.74 -1.95
N THR A 91 -14.41 -7.44 -3.24
CA THR A 91 -13.38 -7.87 -4.18
C THR A 91 -12.23 -6.87 -4.14
N ILE A 92 -11.00 -7.37 -3.99
CA ILE A 92 -9.78 -6.57 -3.97
C ILE A 92 -9.03 -6.79 -5.28
N SER A 93 -8.70 -5.73 -6.00
CA SER A 93 -7.90 -5.77 -7.21
C SER A 93 -6.49 -5.27 -6.93
N VAL A 94 -5.47 -6.04 -7.34
CA VAL A 94 -4.06 -5.65 -7.26
C VAL A 94 -3.47 -5.62 -8.66
N CYS A 95 -2.86 -4.49 -9.02
CA CYS A 95 -2.28 -4.28 -10.34
C CYS A 95 -0.93 -3.58 -10.22
N VAL A 96 0.08 -4.09 -10.93
CA VAL A 96 1.36 -3.41 -11.15
C VAL A 96 1.39 -2.85 -12.56
N ARG A 97 1.80 -1.60 -12.70
CA ARG A 97 1.89 -0.90 -13.99
C ARG A 97 3.25 -0.23 -14.15
N LYS A 98 3.65 -0.09 -15.38
CA LYS A 98 4.83 0.67 -15.79
C LYS A 98 4.39 1.80 -16.72
N SER A 99 4.86 3.01 -16.45
CA SER A 99 4.82 4.15 -17.39
C SER A 99 6.23 4.48 -17.84
N ASP A 100 6.41 5.55 -18.59
CA ASP A 100 7.74 5.99 -19.04
C ASP A 100 8.64 6.47 -17.90
N THR A 101 8.04 6.90 -16.78
CA THR A 101 8.75 7.55 -15.66
C THR A 101 8.61 6.83 -14.32
N GLU A 102 7.60 5.99 -14.17
CA GLU A 102 7.23 5.42 -12.88
C GLU A 102 6.76 3.98 -12.97
N TYR A 103 7.05 3.22 -11.92
CA TYR A 103 6.36 1.98 -11.59
C TYR A 103 5.25 2.27 -10.59
N LYS A 104 4.06 1.69 -10.78
CA LYS A 104 2.89 1.89 -9.91
C LYS A 104 2.36 0.56 -9.43
N ILE A 105 2.01 0.50 -8.14
CA ILE A 105 1.21 -0.58 -7.58
C ILE A 105 -0.12 0.03 -7.16
N VAL A 106 -1.21 -0.50 -7.68
CA VAL A 106 -2.58 -0.08 -7.40
C VAL A 106 -3.26 -1.19 -6.61
N VAL A 107 -3.80 -0.86 -5.45
CA VAL A 107 -4.71 -1.72 -4.69
C VAL A 107 -6.05 -1.00 -4.62
N GLU A 108 -7.07 -1.65 -5.14
CA GLU A 108 -8.43 -1.11 -5.29
C GLU A 108 -9.45 -2.11 -4.75
N ASP A 109 -10.46 -1.66 -4.06
CA ASP A 109 -11.61 -2.48 -3.67
C ASP A 109 -12.91 -1.96 -4.29
N ASN A 110 -13.92 -2.82 -4.33
CA ASN A 110 -15.28 -2.48 -4.76
C ASN A 110 -16.25 -2.34 -3.57
N GLY A 111 -15.73 -2.06 -2.39
CA GLY A 111 -16.49 -1.98 -1.16
C GLY A 111 -17.25 -0.67 -0.97
N VAL A 112 -17.43 -0.26 0.30
CA VAL A 112 -18.22 0.92 0.67
C VAL A 112 -17.62 2.25 0.21
N GLY A 113 -16.31 2.27 -0.12
CA GLY A 113 -15.61 3.45 -0.57
C GLY A 113 -15.43 4.53 0.51
N VAL A 114 -15.09 5.72 0.05
CA VAL A 114 -14.89 6.92 0.88
C VAL A 114 -15.70 8.07 0.30
N THR A 115 -16.11 9.03 1.14
CA THR A 115 -16.77 10.26 0.68
C THR A 115 -15.75 11.20 0.02
N ASP A 116 -16.23 12.09 -0.86
CA ASP A 116 -15.39 13.11 -1.50
C ASP A 116 -14.66 13.97 -0.47
N GLU A 117 -15.33 14.32 0.62
CA GLU A 117 -14.74 15.11 1.71
C GLU A 117 -13.57 14.36 2.38
N LYS A 118 -13.73 13.05 2.64
CA LYS A 118 -12.68 12.21 3.23
C LYS A 118 -11.53 12.04 2.27
N LEU A 119 -11.83 11.81 0.99
CA LEU A 119 -10.83 11.68 -0.07
C LEU A 119 -9.99 12.95 -0.20
N GLU A 120 -10.61 14.12 -0.18
CA GLU A 120 -9.91 15.39 -0.24
C GLU A 120 -9.03 15.63 0.99
N LYS A 121 -9.50 15.25 2.18
CA LYS A 121 -8.69 15.29 3.40
C LYS A 121 -7.48 14.38 3.32
N LEU A 122 -7.62 13.16 2.80
CA LEU A 122 -6.50 12.22 2.57
C LEU A 122 -5.46 12.81 1.62
N ARG A 123 -5.90 13.54 0.58
CA ARG A 123 -5.01 14.17 -0.41
C ARG A 123 -4.27 15.40 0.13
N THR A 124 -4.92 16.17 0.98
CA THR A 124 -4.41 17.49 1.38
C THR A 124 -3.74 17.52 2.75
N THR A 125 -4.03 16.56 3.61
CA THR A 125 -3.55 16.54 5.00
C THR A 125 -2.71 15.31 5.27
N PRO A 126 -1.37 15.40 5.22
CA PRO A 126 -0.47 14.23 5.40
C PRO A 126 -0.70 13.44 6.69
N HIS A 127 -1.13 14.11 7.77
CA HIS A 127 -1.38 13.49 9.08
C HIS A 127 -2.86 13.13 9.31
N TYR A 128 -3.75 13.38 8.35
CA TYR A 128 -5.17 13.01 8.46
C TYR A 128 -5.38 11.51 8.64
N MET A 129 -4.44 10.71 8.14
CA MET A 129 -4.42 9.26 8.31
C MET A 129 -4.44 8.81 9.78
N MET A 130 -4.08 9.70 10.74
CA MET A 130 -4.08 9.41 12.18
C MET A 130 -5.32 9.91 12.92
N SER A 131 -6.06 10.90 12.38
CA SER A 131 -6.99 11.69 13.18
C SER A 131 -8.47 11.37 12.98
N ASP A 132 -8.84 10.47 12.06
CA ASP A 132 -10.26 10.15 11.81
C ASP A 132 -10.76 9.02 12.70
N SER A 133 -10.62 9.21 14.01
CA SER A 133 -11.22 8.31 14.98
C SER A 133 -12.28 9.02 15.82
N GLY A 134 -13.40 9.36 15.17
CA GLY A 134 -14.67 9.53 15.89
C GLY A 134 -15.22 8.19 16.42
N THR A 135 -14.53 7.09 16.16
CA THR A 135 -14.81 5.75 16.68
C THR A 135 -13.66 5.30 17.57
N THR A 136 -13.99 4.75 18.73
CA THR A 136 -13.14 4.31 19.83
C THR A 136 -12.11 3.20 19.46
N GLU A 137 -11.84 2.95 18.19
CA GLU A 137 -10.88 1.94 17.75
C GLU A 137 -9.62 2.57 17.11
N PRO A 138 -8.46 2.50 17.80
CA PRO A 138 -7.19 3.12 17.34
C PRO A 138 -6.53 2.43 16.13
N ARG A 139 -7.28 1.63 15.37
CA ARG A 139 -6.74 0.81 14.26
C ARG A 139 -6.90 1.43 12.88
N HIS A 140 -7.75 2.44 12.74
CA HIS A 140 -8.09 3.04 11.46
C HIS A 140 -7.15 4.24 11.20
N GLY A 141 -6.24 4.13 10.29
CA GLY A 141 -5.34 5.20 9.87
C GLY A 141 -3.84 4.89 10.01
N LEU A 142 -3.42 4.06 10.98
CA LEU A 142 -2.00 3.76 11.16
C LEU A 142 -1.42 2.99 9.96
N GLY A 143 -2.21 2.11 9.33
CA GLY A 143 -1.78 1.34 8.16
C GLY A 143 -1.41 2.23 6.98
N LEU A 144 -2.27 3.20 6.62
CA LEU A 144 -1.99 4.15 5.52
C LEU A 144 -0.85 5.11 5.86
N LEU A 145 -0.72 5.53 7.13
CA LEU A 145 0.42 6.33 7.58
C LEU A 145 1.74 5.58 7.35
N ILE A 146 1.81 4.31 7.76
CA ILE A 146 2.99 3.46 7.55
C ILE A 146 3.28 3.30 6.07
N VAL A 147 2.25 3.10 5.23
CA VAL A 147 2.41 3.04 3.77
C VAL A 147 3.04 4.34 3.26
N GLY A 148 2.50 5.50 3.65
CA GLY A 148 3.04 6.80 3.24
C GLY A 148 4.51 6.99 3.63
N GLN A 149 4.88 6.63 4.86
CA GLN A 149 6.25 6.74 5.36
C GLN A 149 7.21 5.77 4.66
N ILE A 150 6.82 4.51 4.46
CA ILE A 150 7.63 3.54 3.73
C ILE A 150 7.86 4.00 2.28
N VAL A 151 6.79 4.41 1.59
CA VAL A 151 6.85 4.85 0.20
C VAL A 151 7.72 6.11 0.07
N SER A 152 7.57 7.08 0.97
CA SER A 152 8.42 8.29 1.02
C SER A 152 9.88 7.96 1.26
N ALA A 153 10.18 7.02 2.15
CA ALA A 153 11.54 6.55 2.43
C ALA A 153 12.22 5.88 1.21
N HIS A 154 11.41 5.46 0.22
CA HIS A 154 11.85 4.90 -1.05
C HIS A 154 11.72 5.89 -2.23
N ASN A 155 11.61 7.20 -1.95
CA ASN A 155 11.45 8.27 -2.94
C ASN A 155 10.18 8.10 -3.81
N GLY A 156 9.18 7.41 -3.29
CA GLY A 156 7.89 7.21 -3.96
C GLY A 156 6.84 8.21 -3.49
N THR A 157 5.64 8.08 -4.05
CA THR A 157 4.46 8.88 -3.73
C THR A 157 3.25 7.98 -3.54
N VAL A 158 2.28 8.45 -2.74
CA VAL A 158 0.99 7.78 -2.54
C VAL A 158 -0.11 8.68 -3.05
N SER A 159 -1.07 8.12 -3.78
CA SER A 159 -2.29 8.81 -4.20
C SER A 159 -3.52 8.01 -3.86
N PHE A 160 -4.64 8.72 -3.67
CA PHE A 160 -5.92 8.18 -3.25
C PHE A 160 -6.99 8.57 -4.24
N ASP A 161 -7.85 7.63 -4.62
CA ASP A 161 -8.94 7.84 -5.57
C ASP A 161 -10.15 6.98 -5.21
N HIS A 162 -11.30 7.27 -5.82
CA HIS A 162 -12.41 6.35 -5.84
C HIS A 162 -12.06 5.13 -6.71
N GLY A 163 -12.49 3.96 -6.26
CA GLY A 163 -12.38 2.73 -7.05
C GLY A 163 -13.25 2.79 -8.30
N LYS A 164 -12.84 2.13 -9.38
CA LYS A 164 -13.57 2.13 -10.67
C LYS A 164 -14.95 1.50 -10.59
N GLN A 165 -15.14 0.59 -9.65
CA GLN A 165 -16.41 -0.12 -9.42
C GLN A 165 -17.07 0.32 -8.11
N GLY A 166 -16.84 1.56 -7.68
CA GLY A 166 -17.10 2.01 -6.32
C GLY A 166 -15.88 1.69 -5.44
N GLY A 167 -16.00 1.80 -4.11
CA GLY A 167 -14.91 1.46 -3.20
C GLY A 167 -13.78 2.50 -3.18
N PHE A 168 -12.58 2.05 -2.82
CA PHE A 168 -11.43 2.91 -2.60
C PHE A 168 -10.20 2.38 -3.34
N ALA A 169 -9.41 3.28 -3.92
CA ALA A 169 -8.20 2.96 -4.64
C ALA A 169 -7.00 3.69 -4.04
N VAL A 170 -5.92 2.97 -3.76
CA VAL A 170 -4.63 3.53 -3.34
C VAL A 170 -3.58 3.14 -4.36
N THR A 171 -2.85 4.14 -4.84
CA THR A 171 -1.73 3.95 -5.75
C THR A 171 -0.44 4.36 -5.07
N ILE A 172 0.54 3.47 -5.03
CA ILE A 172 1.92 3.80 -4.66
C ILE A 172 2.77 3.81 -5.92
N SER A 173 3.56 4.88 -6.09
CA SER A 173 4.36 5.12 -7.30
C SER A 173 5.82 5.28 -6.92
N PHE A 174 6.71 4.69 -7.72
CA PHE A 174 8.15 4.80 -7.55
C PHE A 174 8.79 5.24 -8.87
N PRO A 175 9.71 6.22 -8.87
CA PRO A 175 10.40 6.63 -10.07
C PRO A 175 11.22 5.46 -10.66
N ILE A 176 11.21 5.32 -11.97
CA ILE A 176 12.08 4.36 -12.66
C ILE A 176 13.53 4.81 -12.44
N PRO A 177 14.41 3.93 -11.91
CA PRO A 177 15.82 4.25 -11.80
C PRO A 177 16.37 4.66 -13.16
N LYS A 178 16.98 5.83 -13.25
CA LYS A 178 17.71 6.22 -14.47
C LYS A 178 18.90 5.27 -14.56
N ASP A 179 19.02 4.55 -15.67
CA ASP A 179 20.21 3.75 -15.95
C ASP A 179 21.44 4.63 -15.80
N SER A 180 22.28 4.32 -14.80
CA SER A 180 23.58 4.95 -14.61
C SER A 180 24.59 4.37 -15.62
N HIS A 181 24.19 4.31 -16.90
CA HIS A 181 25.07 3.99 -18.01
C HIS A 181 25.20 5.19 -18.93
N THR A 182 26.05 6.13 -18.50
CA THR A 182 26.84 6.96 -19.43
C THR A 182 28.02 7.55 -18.67
N GLN A 183 29.08 6.81 -18.50
CA GLN A 183 30.46 7.32 -18.55
C GLN A 183 31.34 6.24 -19.17
#